data_f36bb5c92d27804eee87045e380442ce
#
_entry.id   f36bb5c92d27804eee87045e380442ce
#
_cell.length_a   1.000
_cell.length_b   1.000
_cell.length_c   1.000
_cell.angle_alpha   90.00
_cell.angle_beta   90.00
_cell.angle_gamma   90.00
#
_symmetry.space_group_name_H-M   'P 1'
#
loop_
_entity.id
_entity.type
_entity.pdbx_description
1 polymer ?
#
loop_
_entity_poly.entity_id
_entity_poly.type
_entity_poly.pdbx_seq_one_letter_code
_entity_poly.pdbx_strand_id
1 'polypeptide(L)'
;MALDTVAQAQANPETTQPFAELGLKPDEYARIKEILGRRPTSSELAMYSVMWSEHCSYKNSIYWLKQLPKDGPHMLVKAGEENAGLVDIGDGIACAFKIESHNHPSAIEPYQGAATGVGGINRDIFTMGARP
;
A
#
# COMPACT_ATOMS: atom_id res chain seq x y z
N MET A 1 -3.06 -26.63 12.58
CA MET A 1 -2.58 -25.53 13.42
C MET A 1 -3.75 -25.00 14.21
N ALA A 2 -3.69 -24.97 15.55
CA ALA A 2 -4.76 -24.41 16.36
C ALA A 2 -4.88 -22.90 16.08
N LEU A 3 -6.11 -22.38 16.00
CA LEU A 3 -6.37 -20.96 15.82
C LEU A 3 -5.94 -20.19 17.08
N ASP A 4 -5.13 -19.16 16.91
CA ASP A 4 -4.77 -18.25 18.01
C ASP A 4 -5.92 -17.27 18.23
N THR A 5 -6.75 -17.54 19.23
CA THR A 5 -7.95 -16.77 19.53
C THR A 5 -7.67 -15.55 20.40
N VAL A 6 -8.61 -14.59 20.43
CA VAL A 6 -8.51 -13.42 21.31
C VAL A 6 -8.40 -13.83 22.79
N ALA A 7 -9.17 -14.84 23.22
CA ALA A 7 -9.08 -15.36 24.59
C ALA A 7 -7.67 -15.91 24.91
N GLN A 8 -7.06 -16.62 23.96
CA GLN A 8 -5.67 -17.09 24.11
C GLN A 8 -4.67 -15.94 24.13
N ALA A 9 -4.89 -14.91 23.30
CA ALA A 9 -4.06 -13.73 23.27
C ALA A 9 -4.10 -12.96 24.61
N GLN A 10 -5.25 -12.88 25.24
CA GLN A 10 -5.43 -12.28 26.57
C GLN A 10 -4.81 -13.13 27.68
N ALA A 11 -5.03 -14.45 27.64
CA ALA A 11 -4.52 -15.36 28.66
C ALA A 11 -2.99 -15.53 28.64
N ASN A 12 -2.37 -15.31 27.48
CA ASN A 12 -0.94 -15.52 27.28
C ASN A 12 -0.27 -14.27 26.66
N PRO A 13 -0.21 -13.15 27.41
CA PRO A 13 0.29 -11.88 26.88
C PRO A 13 1.78 -11.90 26.55
N GLU A 14 2.57 -12.77 27.20
CA GLU A 14 4.03 -12.86 27.04
C GLU A 14 4.47 -13.82 25.93
N THR A 15 3.54 -14.40 25.18
CA THR A 15 3.89 -15.30 24.07
C THR A 15 4.69 -14.53 23.02
N THR A 16 5.90 -15.02 22.74
CA THR A 16 6.76 -14.48 21.69
C THR A 16 6.10 -14.65 20.31
N GLN A 17 6.08 -13.59 19.55
CA GLN A 17 5.50 -13.57 18.19
C GLN A 17 6.54 -13.14 17.16
N PRO A 18 6.50 -13.66 15.92
CA PRO A 18 7.51 -13.41 14.89
C PRO A 18 7.26 -12.08 14.16
N PHE A 19 7.05 -10.98 14.89
CA PHE A 19 6.73 -9.68 14.30
C PHE A 19 7.84 -9.14 13.38
N ALA A 20 9.10 -9.41 13.72
CA ALA A 20 10.24 -8.98 12.92
C ALA A 20 10.32 -9.72 11.57
N GLU A 21 9.99 -11.00 11.54
CA GLU A 21 9.91 -11.80 10.31
C GLU A 21 8.80 -11.29 9.38
N LEU A 22 7.77 -10.68 9.94
CA LEU A 22 6.68 -10.02 9.22
C LEU A 22 7.00 -8.56 8.83
N GLY A 23 8.22 -8.08 9.07
CA GLY A 23 8.67 -6.75 8.71
C GLY A 23 8.22 -5.62 9.64
N LEU A 24 7.72 -5.96 10.83
CA LEU A 24 7.41 -4.97 11.86
C LEU A 24 8.64 -4.67 12.72
N LYS A 25 8.77 -3.40 13.12
CA LYS A 25 9.80 -2.95 14.07
C LYS A 25 9.32 -3.17 15.51
N PRO A 26 10.23 -3.22 16.49
CA PRO A 26 9.86 -3.40 17.91
C PRO A 26 8.91 -2.34 18.46
N ASP A 27 9.09 -1.09 18.07
CA ASP A 27 8.22 0.04 18.45
C ASP A 27 6.82 -0.07 17.81
N GLU A 28 6.74 -0.52 16.57
CA GLU A 28 5.48 -0.79 15.87
C GLU A 28 4.72 -1.93 16.57
N TYR A 29 5.41 -3.00 16.92
CA TYR A 29 4.80 -4.10 17.66
C TYR A 29 4.32 -3.68 19.07
N ALA A 30 5.10 -2.86 19.76
CA ALA A 30 4.69 -2.28 21.03
C ALA A 30 3.42 -1.43 20.87
N ARG A 31 3.35 -0.63 19.81
CA ARG A 31 2.17 0.19 19.50
C ARG A 31 0.93 -0.64 19.18
N ILE A 32 1.08 -1.77 18.49
CA ILE A 32 -0.04 -2.71 18.26
C ILE A 32 -0.60 -3.22 19.59
N LYS A 33 0.27 -3.64 20.50
CA LYS A 33 -0.14 -4.10 21.82
C LYS A 33 -0.87 -3.03 22.63
N GLU A 34 -0.41 -1.79 22.55
CA GLU A 34 -1.04 -0.65 23.19
C GLU A 34 -2.46 -0.39 22.61
N ILE A 35 -2.62 -0.39 21.28
CA ILE A 35 -3.89 -0.18 20.60
C ILE A 35 -4.91 -1.27 21.00
N LEU A 36 -4.46 -2.52 21.06
CA LEU A 36 -5.34 -3.67 21.33
C LEU A 36 -5.58 -3.89 22.83
N GLY A 37 -4.76 -3.30 23.71
CA GLY A 37 -4.75 -3.60 25.15
C GLY A 37 -4.33 -5.03 25.49
N ARG A 38 -3.76 -5.76 24.53
CA ARG A 38 -3.28 -7.14 24.62
C ARG A 38 -2.28 -7.44 23.50
N ARG A 39 -1.67 -8.64 23.53
CA ARG A 39 -0.95 -9.05 22.32
C ARG A 39 -1.93 -9.29 21.15
N PRO A 40 -1.53 -9.06 19.91
CA PRO A 40 -2.33 -9.46 18.76
C PRO A 40 -2.45 -11.00 18.68
N THR A 41 -3.53 -11.49 18.11
CA THR A 41 -3.56 -12.85 17.58
C THR A 41 -2.64 -12.96 16.36
N SER A 42 -2.30 -14.19 15.93
CA SER A 42 -1.46 -14.40 14.77
C SER A 42 -2.05 -13.76 13.49
N SER A 43 -3.38 -13.82 13.33
CA SER A 43 -4.07 -13.19 12.19
C SER A 43 -4.03 -11.67 12.27
N GLU A 44 -4.28 -11.09 13.45
CA GLU A 44 -4.19 -9.64 13.65
C GLU A 44 -2.77 -9.13 13.41
N LEU A 45 -1.75 -9.86 13.89
CA LEU A 45 -0.36 -9.51 13.65
C LEU A 45 -0.03 -9.47 12.15
N ALA A 46 -0.50 -10.46 11.40
CA ALA A 46 -0.34 -10.49 9.94
C ALA A 46 -1.06 -9.32 9.27
N MET A 47 -2.29 -8.98 9.68
CA MET A 47 -3.02 -7.81 9.16
C MET A 47 -2.28 -6.52 9.44
N TYR A 48 -1.82 -6.29 10.67
CA TYR A 48 -1.03 -5.10 11.01
C TYR A 48 0.26 -5.01 10.22
N SER A 49 0.95 -6.13 9.99
CA SER A 49 2.20 -6.15 9.21
C SER A 49 1.98 -5.68 7.77
N VAL A 50 0.87 -6.09 7.15
CA VAL A 50 0.52 -5.65 5.80
C VAL A 50 0.08 -4.18 5.78
N MET A 51 -0.81 -3.78 6.69
CA MET A 51 -1.33 -2.41 6.75
C MET A 51 -0.24 -1.38 7.07
N TRP A 52 0.77 -1.75 7.87
CA TRP A 52 1.94 -0.91 8.18
C TRP A 52 3.15 -1.18 7.28
N SER A 53 2.95 -1.87 6.17
CA SER A 53 3.98 -2.04 5.15
C SER A 53 4.15 -0.79 4.30
N GLU A 54 5.24 -0.73 3.55
CA GLU A 54 5.46 0.31 2.55
C GLU A 54 4.35 0.32 1.48
N HIS A 55 3.76 -0.84 1.19
CA HIS A 55 2.71 -1.02 0.20
C HIS A 55 1.41 -0.29 0.55
N CYS A 56 0.98 -0.38 1.83
CA CYS A 56 -0.30 0.18 2.25
C CYS A 56 -0.16 1.56 2.89
N SER A 57 0.86 1.77 3.71
CA SER A 57 1.00 2.99 4.51
C SER A 57 2.06 3.95 4.00
N TYR A 58 2.87 3.54 3.02
CA TYR A 58 4.03 4.32 2.56
C TYR A 58 4.95 4.72 3.73
N LYS A 59 5.09 3.85 4.75
CA LYS A 59 5.68 4.20 6.04
C LYS A 59 7.08 4.79 5.98
N ASN A 60 7.88 4.43 4.98
CA ASN A 60 9.21 4.98 4.78
C ASN A 60 9.23 6.08 3.71
N SER A 61 8.43 5.97 2.66
CA SER A 61 8.43 6.87 1.52
C SER A 61 7.49 8.07 1.68
N ILE A 62 6.47 8.01 2.56
CA ILE A 62 5.48 9.09 2.71
C ILE A 62 6.12 10.46 3.03
N TYR A 63 7.21 10.48 3.80
CA TYR A 63 7.94 11.69 4.09
C TYR A 63 8.49 12.36 2.84
N TRP A 64 9.07 11.57 1.93
CA TRP A 64 9.64 12.04 0.66
C TRP A 64 8.55 12.40 -0.34
N LEU A 65 7.49 11.58 -0.44
CA LEU A 65 6.35 11.85 -1.31
C LEU A 65 5.68 13.19 -0.99
N LYS A 66 5.62 13.56 0.30
CA LYS A 66 5.08 14.85 0.72
C LYS A 66 5.91 16.06 0.32
N GLN A 67 7.18 15.86 -0.02
CA GLN A 67 8.09 16.92 -0.45
C GLN A 67 8.09 17.14 -1.97
N LEU A 68 7.50 16.21 -2.74
CA LEU A 68 7.39 16.36 -4.18
C LEU A 68 6.44 17.52 -4.52
N PRO A 69 6.72 18.26 -5.61
CA PRO A 69 5.80 19.27 -6.11
C PRO A 69 4.41 18.67 -6.37
N LYS A 70 3.38 19.35 -5.92
CA LYS A 70 1.99 18.88 -6.01
C LYS A 70 1.12 19.79 -6.85
N ASP A 71 1.67 20.89 -7.29
CA ASP A 71 0.98 21.92 -8.04
C ASP A 71 1.76 22.30 -9.30
N GLY A 72 1.06 22.61 -10.36
CA GLY A 72 1.64 23.05 -11.63
C GLY A 72 0.57 23.64 -12.54
N PRO A 73 0.94 24.53 -13.47
CA PRO A 73 -0.03 25.26 -14.31
C PRO A 73 -0.81 24.35 -15.27
N HIS A 74 -0.31 23.16 -15.53
CA HIS A 74 -0.94 22.21 -16.44
C HIS A 74 -1.63 21.03 -15.71
N MET A 75 -1.60 21.01 -14.37
CA MET A 75 -2.26 19.96 -13.61
C MET A 75 -3.77 20.20 -13.57
N LEU A 76 -4.53 19.20 -14.02
CA LEU A 76 -5.99 19.23 -14.03
C LEU A 76 -6.61 18.56 -12.80
N VAL A 77 -5.87 17.68 -12.11
CA VAL A 77 -6.30 17.03 -10.87
C VAL A 77 -5.17 17.13 -9.83
N LYS A 78 -5.54 17.23 -8.56
CA LYS A 78 -4.58 17.28 -7.47
C LYS A 78 -3.99 15.90 -7.19
N ALA A 79 -2.78 15.87 -6.64
CA ALA A 79 -2.12 14.63 -6.25
C ALA A 79 -2.96 13.85 -5.23
N GLY A 80 -3.35 12.61 -5.57
CA GLY A 80 -4.16 11.71 -4.75
C GLY A 80 -5.68 11.92 -4.82
N GLU A 81 -6.16 12.82 -5.69
CA GLU A 81 -7.59 13.06 -5.90
C GLU A 81 -8.22 11.99 -6.80
N GLU A 82 -7.46 11.52 -7.78
CA GLU A 82 -7.90 10.54 -8.76
C GLU A 82 -6.94 9.34 -8.87
N ASN A 83 -7.36 8.30 -9.61
CA ASN A 83 -6.57 7.07 -9.79
C ASN A 83 -5.36 7.25 -10.71
N ALA A 84 -5.33 8.31 -11.53
CA ALA A 84 -4.26 8.62 -12.46
C ALA A 84 -3.98 10.12 -12.45
N GLY A 85 -2.79 10.52 -12.88
CA GLY A 85 -2.46 11.92 -13.14
C GLY A 85 -3.17 12.41 -14.40
N LEU A 86 -3.56 13.69 -14.41
CA LEU A 86 -4.20 14.34 -15.55
C LEU A 86 -3.55 15.71 -15.78
N VAL A 87 -3.01 15.90 -16.97
CA VAL A 87 -2.36 17.16 -17.36
C VAL A 87 -2.91 17.69 -18.66
N ASP A 88 -3.05 19.02 -18.73
CA ASP A 88 -3.38 19.73 -19.96
C ASP A 88 -2.16 19.77 -20.88
N ILE A 89 -2.33 19.29 -22.11
CA ILE A 89 -1.29 19.31 -23.15
C ILE A 89 -1.60 20.31 -24.27
N GLY A 90 -2.61 21.17 -24.10
CA GLY A 90 -3.03 22.18 -25.05
C GLY A 90 -4.16 21.70 -25.96
N ASP A 91 -4.69 22.62 -26.75
CA ASP A 91 -5.77 22.39 -27.73
C ASP A 91 -7.03 21.72 -27.17
N GLY A 92 -7.30 21.87 -25.86
CA GLY A 92 -8.40 21.22 -25.18
C GLY A 92 -8.20 19.71 -24.97
N ILE A 93 -6.97 19.23 -25.08
CA ILE A 93 -6.62 17.82 -24.89
C ILE A 93 -5.94 17.65 -23.52
N ALA A 94 -6.34 16.60 -22.81
CA ALA A 94 -5.72 16.19 -21.56
C ALA A 94 -5.02 14.84 -21.71
N CYS A 95 -3.84 14.70 -21.12
CA CYS A 95 -3.13 13.42 -21.02
C CYS A 95 -3.37 12.80 -19.66
N ALA A 96 -3.97 11.61 -19.63
CA ALA A 96 -4.06 10.78 -18.43
C ALA A 96 -2.86 9.83 -18.38
N PHE A 97 -2.18 9.74 -17.23
CA PHE A 97 -1.01 8.88 -17.08
C PHE A 97 -0.96 8.23 -15.72
N LYS A 98 -0.36 7.04 -15.69
CA LYS A 98 -0.11 6.27 -14.48
C LYS A 98 1.24 5.58 -14.55
N ILE A 99 1.90 5.46 -13.40
CA ILE A 99 3.09 4.63 -13.24
C ILE A 99 2.95 3.82 -11.96
N GLU A 100 3.18 2.51 -12.05
CA GLU A 100 3.11 1.58 -10.92
C GLU A 100 4.23 0.56 -10.97
N SER A 101 4.66 0.11 -9.80
CA SER A 101 5.55 -1.04 -9.67
C SER A 101 4.74 -2.33 -9.48
N HIS A 102 5.04 -3.33 -10.29
CA HIS A 102 4.54 -4.70 -10.14
C HIS A 102 5.71 -5.67 -9.86
N ASN A 103 6.64 -5.24 -9.02
CA ASN A 103 7.90 -5.94 -8.79
C ASN A 103 7.72 -7.36 -8.25
N HIS A 104 6.91 -7.56 -7.19
CA HIS A 104 6.76 -8.87 -6.55
C HIS A 104 6.19 -9.93 -7.50
N PRO A 105 5.05 -9.71 -8.19
CA PRO A 105 4.55 -10.67 -9.18
C PRO A 105 5.56 -10.92 -10.29
N SER A 106 6.22 -9.88 -10.79
CA SER A 106 7.17 -9.97 -11.90
C SER A 106 8.47 -10.67 -11.52
N ALA A 107 8.87 -10.63 -10.26
CA ALA A 107 10.06 -11.35 -9.78
C ALA A 107 9.83 -12.88 -9.74
N ILE A 108 8.59 -13.31 -9.53
CA ILE A 108 8.22 -14.73 -9.43
C ILE A 108 7.79 -15.27 -10.80
N GLU A 109 6.86 -14.57 -11.46
CA GLU A 109 6.28 -14.95 -12.74
C GLU A 109 6.26 -13.73 -13.68
N PRO A 110 7.35 -13.46 -14.42
CA PRO A 110 7.53 -12.23 -15.20
C PRO A 110 6.41 -11.96 -16.22
N TYR A 111 5.94 -12.97 -16.90
CA TYR A 111 4.85 -12.85 -17.89
C TYR A 111 3.54 -12.46 -17.23
N GLN A 112 3.16 -13.14 -16.16
CA GLN A 112 1.93 -12.85 -15.41
C GLN A 112 2.03 -11.50 -14.70
N GLY A 113 3.20 -11.15 -14.18
CA GLY A 113 3.48 -9.85 -13.59
C GLY A 113 3.31 -8.71 -14.59
N ALA A 114 3.81 -8.86 -15.81
CA ALA A 114 3.62 -7.89 -16.88
C ALA A 114 2.15 -7.76 -17.28
N ALA A 115 1.43 -8.87 -17.42
CA ALA A 115 -0.01 -8.85 -17.73
C ALA A 115 -0.82 -8.13 -16.66
N THR A 116 -0.50 -8.38 -15.38
CA THR A 116 -1.12 -7.70 -14.23
C THR A 116 -0.80 -6.20 -14.25
N GLY A 117 0.45 -5.83 -14.55
CA GLY A 117 0.88 -4.42 -14.66
C GLY A 117 0.11 -3.67 -15.73
N VAL A 118 0.05 -4.22 -16.95
CA VAL A 118 -0.71 -3.61 -18.06
C VAL A 118 -2.20 -3.51 -17.71
N GLY A 119 -2.79 -4.56 -17.14
CA GLY A 119 -4.20 -4.57 -16.74
C GLY A 119 -4.52 -3.52 -15.67
N GLY A 120 -3.66 -3.39 -14.65
CA GLY A 120 -3.81 -2.39 -13.58
C GLY A 120 -3.72 -0.95 -14.09
N ILE A 121 -2.70 -0.65 -14.91
CA ILE A 121 -2.53 0.67 -15.52
C ILE A 121 -3.74 1.01 -16.41
N ASN A 122 -4.15 0.10 -17.29
CA ASN A 122 -5.29 0.33 -18.17
C ASN A 122 -6.59 0.58 -17.38
N ARG A 123 -6.80 -0.18 -16.30
CA ARG A 123 -7.97 -0.01 -15.44
C ARG A 123 -8.02 1.41 -14.85
N ASP A 124 -6.92 1.92 -14.34
CA ASP A 124 -6.86 3.28 -13.76
C ASP A 124 -7.10 4.36 -14.82
N ILE A 125 -6.54 4.19 -16.02
CA ILE A 125 -6.77 5.12 -17.14
C ILE A 125 -8.24 5.08 -17.61
N PHE A 126 -8.84 3.90 -17.70
CA PHE A 126 -10.26 3.77 -18.07
C PHE A 126 -11.19 4.40 -17.02
N THR A 127 -10.87 4.34 -15.73
CA THR A 127 -11.68 4.99 -14.69
C THR A 127 -11.71 6.51 -14.82
N MET A 128 -10.69 7.09 -15.48
CA MET A 128 -10.62 8.52 -15.81
C MET A 128 -11.41 8.88 -17.08
N GLY A 129 -12.05 7.90 -17.74
CA GLY A 129 -12.71 8.10 -19.03
C GLY A 129 -11.76 8.25 -20.21
N ALA A 130 -10.47 8.03 -20.00
CA ALA A 130 -9.46 8.13 -21.04
C ALA A 130 -9.29 6.80 -21.80
N ARG A 131 -8.74 6.88 -23.00
CA ARG A 131 -8.42 5.72 -23.83
C ARG A 131 -6.90 5.52 -23.80
N PRO A 132 -6.38 4.35 -23.34
CA PRO A 132 -4.97 4.02 -23.37
C PRO A 132 -4.47 3.71 -24.79
#